data_c2e430c9accada7272c0c6d0b45353a3
#
_entry.id   c2e430c9accada7272c0c6d0b45353a3
#
_cell.length_a   1.000
_cell.length_b   1.000
_cell.length_c   1.000
_cell.angle_alpha   90.00
_cell.angle_beta   90.00
_cell.angle_gamma   90.00
#
_symmetry.space_group_name_H-M   'P 1'
#
loop_
_entity.id
_entity.type
_entity.pdbx_description
1 polymer ?
#
loop_
_entity_poly.entity_id
_entity_poly.type
_entity_poly.pdbx_seq_one_letter_code
_entity_poly.pdbx_strand_id
1 'polypeptide(L)'
;MADQVINWLLLLRSGKATAQDYNDFLAWRAADPLHENAWQQLTGTLAGSTFGRLGDAYPAGYATTALQPPIPLSPPPAAAAPADVVVPPRRRFLAGSLALASAGACAAYVGNAFYPLNNVAADAATATGERRRYILSDGSQLLLDARSRVNLDFTPSYRQVRLLDGAVTVSVAPDARRPFLVQTAEGTVRALGTRYMVRQQAQRTVVVVHEHEVVVETMAGGHGIVRAGTGARFDASRIDTPRAELMAEAAWEAGWVDARGRPLAEVIAALRPYRSGTLRVSMAAGGLPVSGHFPLDDTDAALSALQDMMPIHVRRYTPWFVSINVAA
;
A
#
# COMPACT_ATOMS: atom_id res chain seq x y z
N MET A 1 -7.99 12.23 19.98
CA MET A 1 -8.06 13.55 19.32
C MET A 1 -7.32 13.57 17.99
N ALA A 2 -6.01 13.30 17.91
CA ALA A 2 -5.28 13.26 16.62
C ALA A 2 -5.94 12.33 15.60
N ASP A 3 -6.37 11.15 16.01
CA ASP A 3 -7.04 10.18 15.14
C ASP A 3 -8.38 10.70 14.56
N GLN A 4 -9.11 11.50 15.31
CA GLN A 4 -10.37 12.09 14.84
C GLN A 4 -10.13 13.16 13.77
N VAL A 5 -9.11 14.01 13.95
CA VAL A 5 -8.71 15.02 12.96
C VAL A 5 -8.28 14.36 11.64
N ILE A 6 -7.48 13.29 11.74
CA ILE A 6 -7.02 12.53 10.59
C ILE A 6 -8.20 11.86 9.88
N ASN A 7 -9.14 11.28 10.63
CA ASN A 7 -10.33 10.65 10.05
C ASN A 7 -11.18 11.64 9.27
N TRP A 8 -11.40 12.85 9.81
CA TRP A 8 -12.12 13.91 9.10
C TRP A 8 -11.39 14.36 7.84
N LEU A 9 -10.07 14.55 7.91
CA LEU A 9 -9.27 14.92 6.75
C LEU A 9 -9.38 13.88 5.61
N LEU A 10 -9.30 12.62 5.97
CA LEU A 10 -9.37 11.52 5.01
C LEU A 10 -10.78 11.37 4.41
N LEU A 11 -11.83 11.47 5.22
CA LEU A 11 -13.21 11.42 4.76
C LEU A 11 -13.50 12.54 3.76
N LEU A 12 -13.17 13.78 4.11
CA LEU A 12 -13.40 14.95 3.26
C LEU A 12 -12.60 14.91 1.95
N ARG A 13 -11.41 14.26 1.95
CA ARG A 13 -10.56 14.10 0.76
C ARG A 13 -10.89 12.88 -0.08
N SER A 14 -11.67 11.94 0.43
CA SER A 14 -12.01 10.70 -0.30
C SER A 14 -12.86 10.93 -1.54
N GLY A 15 -13.46 12.11 -1.71
CA GLY A 15 -14.48 12.41 -2.71
C GLY A 15 -15.80 11.67 -2.51
N LYS A 16 -15.95 10.96 -1.38
CA LYS A 16 -17.14 10.19 -1.00
C LYS A 16 -17.90 10.82 0.17
N ALA A 17 -17.42 11.96 0.69
CA ALA A 17 -18.08 12.68 1.78
C ALA A 17 -19.47 13.16 1.33
N THR A 18 -20.48 12.83 2.12
CA THR A 18 -21.87 13.28 1.93
C THR A 18 -22.10 14.66 2.54
N ALA A 19 -23.21 15.31 2.21
CA ALA A 19 -23.63 16.57 2.86
C ALA A 19 -23.78 16.40 4.39
N GLN A 20 -24.21 15.22 4.84
CA GLN A 20 -24.33 14.90 6.26
C GLN A 20 -22.95 14.85 6.93
N ASP A 21 -21.96 14.21 6.30
CA ASP A 21 -20.58 14.14 6.82
C ASP A 21 -19.97 15.55 6.97
N TYR A 22 -20.26 16.47 6.06
CA TYR A 22 -19.82 17.87 6.17
C TYR A 22 -20.46 18.58 7.36
N ASN A 23 -21.76 18.39 7.60
CA ASN A 23 -22.45 18.97 8.74
C ASN A 23 -21.91 18.41 10.07
N ASP A 24 -21.68 17.12 10.14
CA ASP A 24 -21.11 16.44 11.31
C ASP A 24 -19.67 16.91 11.58
N PHE A 25 -18.88 17.13 10.53
CA PHE A 25 -17.55 17.72 10.63
C PHE A 25 -17.58 19.15 11.19
N LEU A 26 -18.47 20.00 10.70
CA LEU A 26 -18.60 21.36 11.21
C LEU A 26 -19.08 21.39 12.66
N ALA A 27 -20.03 20.52 13.02
CA ALA A 27 -20.48 20.37 14.40
C ALA A 27 -19.35 19.88 15.32
N TRP A 28 -18.54 18.92 14.87
CA TRP A 28 -17.38 18.44 15.61
C TRP A 28 -16.33 19.54 15.84
N ARG A 29 -16.02 20.36 14.82
CA ARG A 29 -15.10 21.50 14.96
C ARG A 29 -15.60 22.55 15.96
N ALA A 30 -16.91 22.82 15.96
CA ALA A 30 -17.54 23.79 16.84
C ALA A 30 -17.71 23.31 18.29
N ALA A 31 -17.66 21.98 18.52
CA ALA A 31 -17.94 21.39 19.83
C ALA A 31 -16.83 21.66 20.87
N ASP A 32 -15.57 21.84 20.47
CA ASP A 32 -14.45 22.09 21.36
C ASP A 32 -13.35 22.92 20.64
N PRO A 33 -12.87 24.01 21.25
CA PRO A 33 -11.75 24.81 20.72
C PRO A 33 -10.48 23.99 20.45
N LEU A 34 -10.29 22.88 21.16
CA LEU A 34 -9.16 21.93 20.92
C LEU A 34 -9.29 21.20 19.59
N HIS A 35 -10.51 20.93 19.11
CA HIS A 35 -10.76 20.32 17.82
C HIS A 35 -10.36 21.28 16.69
N GLU A 36 -10.75 22.54 16.79
CA GLU A 36 -10.39 23.58 15.82
C GLU A 36 -8.87 23.80 15.78
N ASN A 37 -8.21 23.91 16.93
CA ASN A 37 -6.77 24.08 17.01
C ASN A 37 -6.03 22.88 16.40
N ALA A 38 -6.47 21.66 16.69
CA ALA A 38 -5.88 20.44 16.15
C ALA A 38 -6.08 20.35 14.62
N TRP A 39 -7.25 20.77 14.12
CA TRP A 39 -7.54 20.86 12.69
C TRP A 39 -6.63 21.88 11.98
N GLN A 40 -6.50 23.09 12.52
CA GLN A 40 -5.64 24.14 11.97
C GLN A 40 -4.17 23.79 12.01
N GLN A 41 -3.69 23.16 13.07
CA GLN A 41 -2.31 22.66 13.13
C GLN A 41 -2.02 21.64 12.04
N LEU A 42 -2.93 20.68 11.80
CA LEU A 42 -2.72 19.66 10.79
C LEU A 42 -2.79 20.26 9.37
N THR A 43 -3.78 21.10 9.09
CA THR A 43 -3.96 21.72 7.76
C THR A 43 -2.93 22.80 7.48
N GLY A 44 -2.51 23.58 8.47
CA GLY A 44 -1.44 24.58 8.34
C GLY A 44 -0.08 23.97 8.03
N THR A 45 0.23 22.82 8.62
CA THR A 45 1.47 22.07 8.33
C THR A 45 1.46 21.52 6.90
N LEU A 46 0.29 21.19 6.35
CA LEU A 46 0.12 20.68 4.98
C LEU A 46 0.10 21.79 3.91
N ALA A 47 -0.20 23.04 4.27
CA ALA A 47 -0.25 24.17 3.34
C ALA A 47 1.11 24.54 2.73
N GLY A 48 2.23 24.20 3.38
CA GLY A 48 3.59 24.39 2.87
C GLY A 48 4.12 23.30 1.94
N SER A 49 3.37 22.21 1.75
CA SER A 49 3.74 21.08 0.88
C SER A 49 2.99 21.16 -0.46
N THR A 50 3.41 20.37 -1.44
CA THR A 50 2.75 20.22 -2.76
C THR A 50 1.25 19.87 -2.64
N PHE A 51 0.80 19.50 -1.45
CA PHE A 51 -0.60 19.22 -1.10
C PHE A 51 -1.44 20.48 -0.79
N GLY A 52 -0.82 21.65 -0.59
CA GLY A 52 -1.52 22.91 -0.23
C GLY A 52 -2.37 23.49 -1.36
N ARG A 53 -2.11 23.15 -2.62
CA ARG A 53 -2.88 23.65 -3.78
C ARG A 53 -4.23 22.97 -3.99
N LEU A 54 -4.60 21.97 -3.19
CA LEU A 54 -5.88 21.26 -3.29
C LEU A 54 -6.93 21.78 -2.27
N GLY A 55 -6.58 22.78 -1.45
CA GLY A 55 -7.49 23.40 -0.48
C GLY A 55 -8.52 24.36 -1.08
N ASP A 56 -8.31 24.83 -2.31
CA ASP A 56 -9.15 25.88 -2.95
C ASP A 56 -10.28 25.32 -3.85
N ALA A 57 -10.43 24.01 -3.94
CA ALA A 57 -11.51 23.38 -4.71
C ALA A 57 -12.75 23.16 -3.84
N TYR A 58 -13.32 24.23 -3.28
CA TYR A 58 -14.71 24.23 -2.82
C TYR A 58 -15.63 24.44 -4.02
N PRO A 59 -16.64 23.60 -4.26
CA PRO A 59 -17.67 23.94 -5.22
C PRO A 59 -18.43 25.17 -4.71
N ALA A 60 -18.28 26.28 -5.40
CA ALA A 60 -19.06 27.49 -5.18
C ALA A 60 -20.55 27.18 -5.44
N GLY A 61 -21.35 26.99 -4.40
CA GLY A 61 -22.75 26.65 -4.59
C GLY A 61 -23.65 26.77 -3.37
N TYR A 62 -23.17 27.20 -2.21
CA TYR A 62 -24.06 27.48 -1.07
C TYR A 62 -23.74 28.85 -0.47
N ALA A 63 -24.19 29.89 -1.18
CA ALA A 63 -24.30 31.23 -0.61
C ALA A 63 -25.50 31.27 0.31
N THR A 64 -25.30 31.34 1.61
CA THR A 64 -26.32 31.80 2.56
C THR A 64 -25.96 33.19 3.00
N THR A 65 -26.81 34.11 2.62
CA THR A 65 -26.84 35.53 2.94
C THR A 65 -26.87 35.77 4.45
N ALA A 66 -25.86 36.46 4.98
CA ALA A 66 -26.02 37.23 6.20
C ALA A 66 -24.94 38.33 6.31
N LEU A 67 -25.38 39.56 6.04
CA LEU A 67 -25.04 40.86 6.66
C LEU A 67 -23.60 41.09 7.16
N GLN A 68 -22.83 41.83 6.38
CA GLN A 68 -21.65 42.56 6.83
C GLN A 68 -22.05 43.90 7.51
N PRO A 69 -21.39 44.30 8.60
CA PRO A 69 -21.19 45.70 8.92
C PRO A 69 -19.81 46.20 8.47
N PRO A 70 -19.65 47.52 8.20
CA PRO A 70 -18.47 48.07 7.54
C PRO A 70 -17.29 48.28 8.49
N ILE A 71 -16.09 48.08 7.97
CA ILE A 71 -14.80 48.28 8.62
C ILE A 71 -14.42 49.78 8.51
N PRO A 72 -14.05 50.48 9.58
CA PRO A 72 -13.38 51.78 9.46
C PRO A 72 -11.85 51.60 9.34
N LEU A 73 -11.26 52.25 8.37
CA LEU A 73 -9.82 52.39 8.16
C LEU A 73 -9.24 53.34 9.24
N SER A 74 -8.19 52.91 9.93
CA SER A 74 -7.35 53.76 10.76
C SER A 74 -5.87 53.64 10.33
N PRO A 75 -5.09 54.74 10.39
CA PRO A 75 -3.75 54.82 9.83
C PRO A 75 -2.67 54.18 10.72
N PRO A 76 -1.46 53.91 10.19
CA PRO A 76 -0.42 53.21 10.91
C PRO A 76 0.28 54.13 11.96
N PRO A 77 0.65 53.63 13.13
CA PRO A 77 1.50 54.34 14.07
C PRO A 77 2.99 54.14 13.77
N ALA A 78 3.71 55.20 14.12
CA ALA A 78 5.15 55.38 13.89
C ALA A 78 6.03 54.43 14.69
N ALA A 79 7.29 54.29 14.19
CA ALA A 79 8.36 53.53 14.76
C ALA A 79 8.66 53.80 16.23
N ALA A 80 8.79 52.77 17.05
CA ALA A 80 9.32 52.80 18.42
C ALA A 80 10.59 51.92 18.51
N ALA A 81 11.54 52.41 19.30
CA ALA A 81 12.90 51.97 19.50
C ALA A 81 13.02 50.55 20.15
N PRO A 82 14.23 49.97 20.17
CA PRO A 82 14.45 48.56 20.49
C PRO A 82 14.26 48.27 21.97
N ALA A 83 13.38 47.32 22.29
CA ALA A 83 13.21 46.79 23.62
C ALA A 83 13.99 45.46 23.79
N ASP A 84 14.54 45.29 24.96
CA ASP A 84 15.46 44.26 25.45
C ASP A 84 15.10 42.83 25.02
N VAL A 85 16.14 42.10 24.56
CA VAL A 85 16.11 40.68 24.26
C VAL A 85 15.99 39.89 25.57
N VAL A 86 14.80 39.48 25.95
CA VAL A 86 14.61 38.47 27.00
C VAL A 86 14.79 37.09 26.40
N VAL A 87 15.88 36.44 26.79
CA VAL A 87 16.20 35.05 26.40
C VAL A 87 15.21 34.10 27.07
N PRO A 88 14.35 33.37 26.33
CA PRO A 88 13.43 32.41 26.93
C PRO A 88 14.19 31.15 27.43
N PRO A 89 13.75 30.54 28.55
CA PRO A 89 14.44 29.40 29.14
C PRO A 89 14.39 28.17 28.21
N ARG A 90 15.51 27.48 28.08
CA ARG A 90 15.79 26.30 27.20
C ARG A 90 14.74 25.18 27.20
N ARG A 91 13.82 25.13 28.16
CA ARG A 91 12.80 24.07 28.28
C ARG A 91 11.67 24.15 27.23
N ARG A 92 11.43 25.28 26.57
CA ARG A 92 10.36 25.43 25.55
C ARG A 92 10.75 24.93 24.17
N PHE A 93 12.06 24.80 23.86
CA PHE A 93 12.52 24.27 22.59
C PHE A 93 12.35 22.75 22.44
N LEU A 94 12.38 21.99 23.54
CA LEU A 94 12.22 20.54 23.49
C LEU A 94 10.75 20.12 23.23
N ALA A 95 9.77 20.90 23.68
CA ALA A 95 8.35 20.61 23.44
C ALA A 95 7.94 20.86 21.96
N GLY A 96 8.53 21.89 21.32
CA GLY A 96 8.28 22.18 19.91
C GLY A 96 8.88 21.16 18.94
N SER A 97 10.08 20.64 19.26
CA SER A 97 10.74 19.63 18.44
C SER A 97 10.08 18.25 18.51
N LEU A 98 9.50 17.87 19.66
CA LEU A 98 8.72 16.62 19.76
C LEU A 98 7.41 16.68 18.95
N ALA A 99 6.70 17.83 18.95
CA ALA A 99 5.47 18.01 18.18
C ALA A 99 5.74 17.99 16.67
N LEU A 100 6.84 18.57 16.20
CA LEU A 100 7.27 18.52 14.79
C LEU A 100 7.69 17.11 14.37
N ALA A 101 8.38 16.38 15.24
CA ALA A 101 8.77 14.99 14.97
C ALA A 101 7.57 14.04 14.90
N SER A 102 6.57 14.23 15.77
CA SER A 102 5.33 13.42 15.75
C SER A 102 4.45 13.71 14.54
N ALA A 103 4.31 14.98 14.12
CA ALA A 103 3.56 15.36 12.93
C ALA A 103 4.24 14.83 11.65
N GLY A 104 5.57 14.89 11.57
CA GLY A 104 6.36 14.30 10.49
C GLY A 104 6.23 12.77 10.43
N ALA A 105 6.26 12.09 11.58
CA ALA A 105 6.08 10.66 11.66
C ALA A 105 4.65 10.21 11.26
N CYS A 106 3.62 10.95 11.65
CA CYS A 106 2.24 10.68 11.23
C CYS A 106 2.05 10.90 9.72
N ALA A 107 2.59 11.98 9.16
CA ALA A 107 2.52 12.24 7.72
C ALA A 107 3.29 11.18 6.92
N ALA A 108 4.46 10.76 7.41
CA ALA A 108 5.25 9.68 6.82
C ALA A 108 4.52 8.32 6.93
N TYR A 109 3.87 8.02 8.04
CA TYR A 109 3.10 6.79 8.23
C TYR A 109 1.88 6.74 7.30
N VAL A 110 1.11 7.82 7.21
CA VAL A 110 -0.05 7.93 6.32
C VAL A 110 0.40 7.90 4.85
N GLY A 111 1.44 8.66 4.50
CA GLY A 111 2.04 8.62 3.16
C GLY A 111 2.51 7.22 2.79
N ASN A 112 3.18 6.53 3.71
CA ASN A 112 3.67 5.15 3.50
C ASN A 112 2.53 4.11 3.40
N ALA A 113 1.35 4.37 3.96
CA ALA A 113 0.20 3.47 3.82
C ALA A 113 -0.39 3.50 2.39
N PHE A 114 -0.31 4.63 1.70
CA PHE A 114 -0.81 4.80 0.32
C PHE A 114 0.29 4.68 -0.72
N TYR A 115 1.45 5.27 -0.46
CA TYR A 115 2.66 5.19 -1.27
C TYR A 115 3.83 4.82 -0.35
N PRO A 116 4.22 3.55 -0.29
CA PRO A 116 5.38 3.16 0.50
C PRO A 116 6.58 4.02 0.12
N LEU A 117 7.16 4.73 1.10
CA LEU A 117 8.31 5.61 0.87
C LEU A 117 9.49 4.89 0.18
N ASN A 118 9.55 3.57 0.33
CA ASN A 118 10.50 2.71 -0.36
C ASN A 118 10.30 2.66 -1.88
N ASN A 119 9.15 3.11 -2.42
CA ASN A 119 8.90 3.17 -3.87
C ASN A 119 9.76 4.24 -4.57
N VAL A 120 10.26 5.23 -3.82
CA VAL A 120 11.06 6.34 -4.37
C VAL A 120 12.42 5.86 -4.92
N ALA A 121 12.89 4.69 -4.47
CA ALA A 121 14.19 4.13 -4.90
C ALA A 121 14.04 2.94 -5.88
N ALA A 122 12.82 2.62 -6.35
CA ALA A 122 12.57 1.54 -7.30
C ALA A 122 12.32 2.10 -8.70
N ASP A 123 12.81 1.40 -9.74
CA ASP A 123 12.61 1.80 -11.15
C ASP A 123 11.15 1.65 -11.59
N ALA A 124 10.43 0.66 -11.03
CA ALA A 124 8.99 0.52 -11.18
C ALA A 124 8.34 0.01 -9.89
N ALA A 125 7.20 0.59 -9.53
CA ALA A 125 6.46 0.23 -8.33
C ALA A 125 4.95 0.40 -8.53
N THR A 126 4.18 -0.28 -7.68
CA THR A 126 2.72 -0.21 -7.61
C THR A 126 2.25 0.20 -6.21
N ALA A 127 1.14 0.93 -6.18
CA ALA A 127 0.47 1.33 -4.94
C ALA A 127 -0.42 0.21 -4.38
N THR A 128 -1.08 0.50 -3.24
CA THR A 128 -2.10 -0.38 -2.66
C THR A 128 -3.27 -0.54 -3.64
N GLY A 129 -3.66 -1.77 -3.94
CA GLY A 129 -4.74 -2.12 -4.87
C GLY A 129 -4.40 -1.94 -6.34
N GLU A 130 -3.19 -1.50 -6.67
CA GLU A 130 -2.80 -1.22 -8.05
C GLU A 130 -2.09 -2.44 -8.66
N ARG A 131 -2.57 -2.89 -9.83
CA ARG A 131 -1.86 -3.78 -10.74
C ARG A 131 -1.49 -2.98 -11.98
N ARG A 132 -0.22 -3.02 -12.38
CA ARG A 132 0.27 -2.22 -13.50
C ARG A 132 1.12 -3.02 -14.45
N ARG A 133 0.88 -2.82 -15.76
CA ARG A 133 1.68 -3.41 -16.83
C ARG A 133 2.74 -2.42 -17.31
N TYR A 134 3.95 -2.93 -17.53
CA TYR A 134 5.08 -2.21 -18.09
C TYR A 134 5.58 -2.95 -19.33
N ILE A 135 5.99 -2.20 -20.35
CA ILE A 135 6.71 -2.73 -21.51
C ILE A 135 8.15 -2.30 -21.35
N LEU A 136 9.06 -3.27 -21.37
CA LEU A 136 10.48 -3.06 -21.19
C LEU A 136 11.17 -2.71 -22.54
N SER A 137 12.41 -2.20 -22.47
CA SER A 137 13.19 -1.79 -23.65
C SER A 137 13.51 -2.92 -24.62
N ASP A 138 13.49 -4.19 -24.16
CA ASP A 138 13.69 -5.39 -24.97
C ASP A 138 12.39 -5.97 -25.55
N GLY A 139 11.24 -5.32 -25.32
CA GLY A 139 9.92 -5.77 -25.72
C GLY A 139 9.27 -6.76 -24.75
N SER A 140 9.94 -7.18 -23.66
CA SER A 140 9.33 -7.99 -22.62
C SER A 140 8.27 -7.21 -21.87
N GLN A 141 7.27 -7.90 -21.30
CA GLN A 141 6.19 -7.27 -20.53
C GLN A 141 6.27 -7.72 -19.07
N LEU A 142 6.15 -6.76 -18.16
CA LEU A 142 5.96 -7.00 -16.74
C LEU A 142 4.53 -6.65 -16.35
N LEU A 143 3.88 -7.52 -15.58
CA LEU A 143 2.68 -7.18 -14.81
C LEU A 143 3.08 -7.21 -13.33
N LEU A 144 3.06 -6.07 -12.67
CA LEU A 144 3.29 -5.95 -11.23
C LEU A 144 1.98 -6.08 -10.47
N ASP A 145 2.00 -6.88 -9.42
CA ASP A 145 0.93 -7.01 -8.41
C ASP A 145 0.85 -5.75 -7.54
N ALA A 146 -0.20 -5.61 -6.74
CA ALA A 146 -0.31 -4.55 -5.76
C ALA A 146 0.87 -4.55 -4.78
N ARG A 147 1.37 -3.34 -4.42
CA ARG A 147 2.50 -3.13 -3.51
C ARG A 147 3.78 -3.86 -3.93
N SER A 148 4.04 -3.96 -5.22
CA SER A 148 5.24 -4.59 -5.77
C SER A 148 6.28 -3.56 -6.18
N ARG A 149 7.56 -3.92 -6.08
CA ARG A 149 8.69 -3.06 -6.43
C ARG A 149 9.77 -3.84 -7.14
N VAL A 150 10.28 -3.27 -8.22
CA VAL A 150 11.36 -3.87 -8.99
C VAL A 150 12.41 -2.84 -9.39
N ASN A 151 13.66 -3.30 -9.50
CA ASN A 151 14.72 -2.59 -10.21
C ASN A 151 15.09 -3.34 -11.49
N LEU A 152 15.50 -2.58 -12.50
CA LEU A 152 15.84 -3.10 -13.83
C LEU A 152 17.32 -2.91 -14.07
N ASP A 153 18.02 -4.00 -14.45
CA ASP A 153 19.42 -3.96 -14.82
C ASP A 153 19.61 -4.74 -16.16
N PHE A 154 19.66 -3.99 -17.24
CA PHE A 154 19.77 -4.53 -18.59
C PHE A 154 21.15 -4.18 -19.19
N THR A 155 21.93 -5.23 -19.47
CA THR A 155 23.27 -5.12 -20.03
C THR A 155 23.36 -5.81 -21.41
N PRO A 156 24.47 -5.70 -22.12
CA PRO A 156 24.69 -6.47 -23.34
C PRO A 156 24.72 -7.99 -23.14
N SER A 157 24.91 -8.48 -21.90
CA SER A 157 25.07 -9.91 -21.58
C SER A 157 23.86 -10.53 -20.86
N TYR A 158 23.04 -9.74 -20.19
CA TYR A 158 21.85 -10.22 -19.48
C TYR A 158 20.77 -9.15 -19.37
N ARG A 159 19.55 -9.58 -19.04
CA ARG A 159 18.38 -8.76 -18.74
C ARG A 159 17.87 -9.16 -17.35
N GLN A 160 18.07 -8.31 -16.36
CA GLN A 160 17.73 -8.63 -14.98
C GLN A 160 16.63 -7.72 -14.44
N VAL A 161 15.64 -8.33 -13.82
CA VAL A 161 14.64 -7.69 -12.96
C VAL A 161 14.91 -8.12 -11.53
N ARG A 162 15.21 -7.19 -10.64
CA ARG A 162 15.34 -7.48 -9.21
C ARG A 162 14.01 -7.20 -8.54
N LEU A 163 13.33 -8.24 -8.10
CA LEU A 163 12.09 -8.13 -7.32
C LEU A 163 12.45 -7.84 -5.86
N LEU A 164 12.12 -6.64 -5.42
CA LEU A 164 12.41 -6.17 -4.05
C LEU A 164 11.29 -6.53 -3.08
N ASP A 165 10.03 -6.55 -3.58
CA ASP A 165 8.84 -6.86 -2.79
C ASP A 165 7.66 -7.16 -3.70
N GLY A 166 6.68 -7.94 -3.21
CA GLY A 166 5.44 -8.25 -3.91
C GLY A 166 5.57 -9.37 -4.95
N ALA A 167 4.93 -9.19 -6.11
CA ALA A 167 4.94 -10.17 -7.18
C ALA A 167 5.01 -9.52 -8.57
N VAL A 168 5.60 -10.26 -9.51
CA VAL A 168 5.69 -9.88 -10.92
C VAL A 168 5.39 -11.08 -11.80
N THR A 169 4.58 -10.88 -12.84
CA THR A 169 4.49 -11.80 -13.97
C THR A 169 5.26 -11.21 -15.13
N VAL A 170 6.11 -12.03 -15.73
CA VAL A 170 6.95 -11.67 -16.86
C VAL A 170 6.51 -12.46 -18.08
N SER A 171 6.28 -11.76 -19.20
CA SER A 171 6.22 -12.35 -20.55
C SER A 171 7.49 -11.94 -21.28
N VAL A 172 8.44 -12.86 -21.39
CA VAL A 172 9.79 -12.58 -21.88
C VAL A 172 9.83 -12.58 -23.40
N ALA A 173 10.34 -11.48 -24.00
CA ALA A 173 10.64 -11.44 -25.43
C ALA A 173 11.81 -12.38 -25.75
N PRO A 174 11.72 -13.19 -26.84
CA PRO A 174 12.78 -14.12 -27.22
C PRO A 174 14.10 -13.40 -27.49
N ASP A 175 15.16 -13.79 -26.80
CA ASP A 175 16.54 -13.35 -27.03
C ASP A 175 17.50 -14.43 -26.55
N ALA A 176 18.01 -15.20 -27.46
CA ALA A 176 18.93 -16.32 -27.15
C ALA A 176 20.32 -15.86 -26.67
N ARG A 177 20.70 -14.60 -26.92
CA ARG A 177 22.02 -14.09 -26.54
C ARG A 177 22.05 -13.58 -25.09
N ARG A 178 20.91 -13.12 -24.57
CA ARG A 178 20.81 -12.53 -23.23
C ARG A 178 19.72 -13.25 -22.44
N PRO A 179 20.07 -14.05 -21.44
CA PRO A 179 19.08 -14.64 -20.54
C PRO A 179 18.28 -13.55 -19.82
N PHE A 180 17.02 -13.84 -19.56
CA PHE A 180 16.18 -13.00 -18.69
C PHE A 180 16.19 -13.57 -17.29
N LEU A 181 16.50 -12.75 -16.32
CA LEU A 181 16.67 -13.12 -14.91
C LEU A 181 15.68 -12.35 -14.05
N VAL A 182 14.96 -13.04 -13.16
CA VAL A 182 14.28 -12.40 -12.04
C VAL A 182 15.01 -12.80 -10.77
N GLN A 183 15.63 -11.81 -10.12
CA GLN A 183 16.35 -11.99 -8.87
C GLN A 183 15.45 -11.63 -7.69
N THR A 184 15.50 -12.47 -6.66
CA THR A 184 14.85 -12.24 -5.33
C THR A 184 15.90 -12.33 -4.23
N ALA A 185 15.48 -12.19 -2.97
CA ALA A 185 16.37 -12.36 -1.83
C ALA A 185 16.86 -13.81 -1.68
N GLU A 186 16.10 -14.80 -2.16
CA GLU A 186 16.39 -16.23 -2.01
C GLU A 186 17.15 -16.84 -3.18
N GLY A 187 17.18 -16.16 -4.33
CA GLY A 187 17.85 -16.70 -5.51
C GLY A 187 17.45 -16.04 -6.82
N THR A 188 17.68 -16.73 -7.93
CA THR A 188 17.43 -16.23 -9.29
C THR A 188 16.57 -17.22 -10.08
N VAL A 189 15.60 -16.68 -10.82
CA VAL A 189 14.78 -17.42 -11.78
C VAL A 189 15.21 -17.01 -13.19
N ARG A 190 15.74 -17.95 -13.97
CA ARG A 190 16.25 -17.73 -15.32
C ARG A 190 15.29 -18.26 -16.36
N ALA A 191 14.98 -17.45 -17.36
CA ALA A 191 14.10 -17.77 -18.48
C ALA A 191 14.75 -17.45 -19.84
N LEU A 192 14.33 -18.16 -20.88
CA LEU A 192 14.80 -17.99 -22.27
C LEU A 192 13.66 -17.70 -23.26
N GLY A 193 12.58 -17.08 -22.82
CA GLY A 193 11.40 -16.84 -23.63
C GLY A 193 10.20 -17.60 -23.08
N THR A 194 9.75 -17.20 -21.90
CA THR A 194 8.71 -17.88 -21.12
C THR A 194 7.73 -16.86 -20.58
N ARG A 195 6.55 -17.33 -20.17
CA ARG A 195 5.63 -16.56 -19.32
C ARG A 195 5.57 -17.23 -17.94
N TYR A 196 5.93 -16.47 -16.90
CA TYR A 196 5.99 -16.97 -15.53
C TYR A 196 5.79 -15.85 -14.51
N MET A 197 5.35 -16.21 -13.32
CA MET A 197 5.17 -15.34 -12.18
C MET A 197 6.21 -15.64 -11.11
N VAL A 198 6.73 -14.60 -10.47
CA VAL A 198 7.60 -14.69 -9.27
C VAL A 198 7.01 -13.83 -8.18
N ARG A 199 6.87 -14.40 -6.97
CA ARG A 199 6.39 -13.71 -5.77
C ARG A 199 7.41 -13.82 -4.65
N GLN A 200 7.86 -12.67 -4.15
CA GLN A 200 8.67 -12.57 -2.95
C GLN A 200 7.77 -12.70 -1.72
N GLN A 201 8.11 -13.59 -0.80
CA GLN A 201 7.49 -13.73 0.52
C GLN A 201 8.57 -13.64 1.60
N ALA A 202 8.19 -13.56 2.87
CA ALA A 202 9.17 -13.60 3.94
C ALA A 202 9.96 -14.93 3.88
N GLN A 203 11.27 -14.83 3.65
CA GLN A 203 12.23 -15.94 3.61
C GLN A 203 11.96 -17.03 2.55
N ARG A 204 11.13 -16.77 1.57
CA ARG A 204 10.90 -17.68 0.43
C ARG A 204 10.37 -16.95 -0.80
N THR A 205 10.62 -17.55 -1.94
CA THR A 205 10.08 -17.13 -3.23
C THR A 205 9.16 -18.21 -3.78
N VAL A 206 8.07 -17.79 -4.42
CA VAL A 206 7.19 -18.66 -5.21
C VAL A 206 7.42 -18.35 -6.68
N VAL A 207 7.62 -19.36 -7.49
CA VAL A 207 7.63 -19.27 -8.95
C VAL A 207 6.50 -20.13 -9.53
N VAL A 208 5.76 -19.58 -10.51
CA VAL A 208 4.70 -20.28 -11.24
C VAL A 208 4.96 -20.11 -12.73
N VAL A 209 4.94 -21.19 -13.48
CA VAL A 209 5.26 -21.17 -14.92
C VAL A 209 4.00 -21.42 -15.75
N HIS A 210 3.65 -20.44 -16.59
CA HIS A 210 2.51 -20.53 -17.51
C HIS A 210 2.92 -21.20 -18.83
N GLU A 211 4.10 -20.85 -19.34
CA GLU A 211 4.58 -21.31 -20.64
C GLU A 211 6.05 -21.74 -20.57
N HIS A 212 6.42 -22.84 -21.23
CA HIS A 212 7.76 -23.42 -21.31
C HIS A 212 8.31 -23.83 -19.93
N GLU A 213 9.54 -23.45 -19.60
CA GLU A 213 10.20 -23.78 -18.34
C GLU A 213 11.15 -22.67 -17.89
N VAL A 214 11.45 -22.64 -16.60
CA VAL A 214 12.46 -21.78 -16.00
C VAL A 214 13.43 -22.61 -15.17
N VAL A 215 14.65 -22.10 -15.03
CA VAL A 215 15.65 -22.63 -14.11
C VAL A 215 15.66 -21.74 -12.86
N VAL A 216 15.50 -22.35 -11.70
CA VAL A 216 15.67 -21.71 -10.40
C VAL A 216 17.04 -22.02 -9.86
N GLU A 217 17.76 -21.00 -9.41
CA GLU A 217 19.03 -21.11 -8.71
C GLU A 217 18.92 -20.42 -7.36
N THR A 218 19.15 -21.15 -6.26
CA THR A 218 19.11 -20.62 -4.90
C THR A 218 20.42 -19.90 -4.58
N MET A 219 20.41 -19.04 -3.54
CA MET A 219 21.63 -18.35 -3.07
C MET A 219 22.74 -19.32 -2.65
N ALA A 220 22.40 -20.51 -2.16
CA ALA A 220 23.37 -21.55 -1.80
C ALA A 220 23.82 -22.42 -3.00
N GLY A 221 23.40 -22.09 -4.24
CA GLY A 221 23.82 -22.80 -5.46
C GLY A 221 22.98 -24.05 -5.79
N GLY A 222 21.84 -24.26 -5.13
CA GLY A 222 20.90 -25.32 -5.51
C GLY A 222 20.20 -24.98 -6.83
N HIS A 223 20.04 -25.97 -7.73
CA HIS A 223 19.41 -25.79 -9.04
C HIS A 223 18.15 -26.65 -9.18
N GLY A 224 17.12 -26.12 -9.84
CA GLY A 224 15.90 -26.85 -10.16
C GLY A 224 15.20 -26.30 -11.39
N ILE A 225 14.45 -27.16 -12.08
CA ILE A 225 13.65 -26.80 -13.25
C ILE A 225 12.18 -26.80 -12.85
N VAL A 226 11.46 -25.73 -13.19
CA VAL A 226 10.00 -25.64 -13.05
C VAL A 226 9.40 -25.50 -14.43
N ARG A 227 8.44 -26.39 -14.76
CA ARG A 227 7.82 -26.50 -16.08
C ARG A 227 6.42 -25.86 -16.11
N ALA A 228 5.96 -25.58 -17.31
CA ALA A 228 4.61 -25.04 -17.55
C ALA A 228 3.54 -25.87 -16.84
N GLY A 229 2.52 -25.17 -16.28
CA GLY A 229 1.44 -25.78 -15.51
C GLY A 229 1.80 -26.15 -14.08
N THR A 230 3.02 -25.81 -13.62
CA THR A 230 3.46 -26.06 -12.24
C THR A 230 4.06 -24.81 -11.60
N GLY A 231 4.17 -24.83 -10.28
CA GLY A 231 4.92 -23.85 -9.51
C GLY A 231 5.82 -24.53 -8.48
N ALA A 232 6.82 -23.82 -7.99
CA ALA A 232 7.68 -24.25 -6.90
C ALA A 232 7.85 -23.12 -5.87
N ARG A 233 8.08 -23.50 -4.61
CA ARG A 233 8.58 -22.61 -3.57
C ARG A 233 10.05 -22.90 -3.35
N PHE A 234 10.82 -21.86 -3.11
CA PHE A 234 12.23 -22.03 -2.75
C PHE A 234 12.67 -20.99 -1.72
N ASP A 235 13.64 -21.35 -0.92
CA ASP A 235 14.36 -20.45 -0.02
C ASP A 235 15.83 -20.31 -0.46
N ALA A 236 16.65 -19.68 0.32
CA ALA A 236 18.06 -19.44 -0.01
C ALA A 236 18.88 -20.74 -0.23
N SER A 237 18.40 -21.91 0.22
CA SER A 237 19.13 -23.18 0.22
C SER A 237 18.43 -24.32 -0.50
N ARG A 238 17.10 -24.28 -0.57
CA ARG A 238 16.28 -25.44 -0.99
C ARG A 238 15.18 -25.04 -1.97
N ILE A 239 14.89 -25.92 -2.90
CA ILE A 239 13.77 -25.83 -3.84
C ILE A 239 12.81 -26.98 -3.54
N ASP A 240 11.53 -26.66 -3.29
CA ASP A 240 10.49 -27.65 -3.11
C ASP A 240 10.15 -28.32 -4.46
N THR A 241 9.63 -29.55 -4.39
CA THR A 241 9.14 -30.25 -5.58
C THR A 241 8.03 -29.41 -6.26
N PRO A 242 8.13 -29.18 -7.58
CA PRO A 242 7.11 -28.44 -8.33
C PRO A 242 5.73 -29.10 -8.23
N ARG A 243 4.67 -28.29 -8.08
CA ARG A 243 3.27 -28.74 -7.90
C ARG A 243 2.31 -27.91 -8.75
N ALA A 244 1.30 -28.54 -9.30
CA ALA A 244 0.27 -27.87 -10.09
C ALA A 244 -0.65 -26.97 -9.22
N GLU A 245 -0.84 -27.31 -7.95
CA GLU A 245 -1.68 -26.52 -7.02
C GLU A 245 -1.15 -25.09 -6.84
N LEU A 246 0.16 -24.88 -7.01
CA LEU A 246 0.76 -23.54 -6.91
C LEU A 246 0.39 -22.61 -8.06
N MET A 247 -0.24 -23.11 -9.15
CA MET A 247 -0.81 -22.26 -10.19
C MET A 247 -1.83 -21.26 -9.62
N ALA A 248 -2.51 -21.61 -8.55
CA ALA A 248 -3.44 -20.71 -7.81
C ALA A 248 -2.76 -19.43 -7.29
N GLU A 249 -1.44 -19.43 -7.06
CA GLU A 249 -0.70 -18.24 -6.62
C GLU A 249 -0.64 -17.14 -7.68
N ALA A 250 -0.88 -17.46 -8.96
CA ALA A 250 -0.93 -16.50 -10.05
C ALA A 250 -2.35 -15.96 -10.35
N ALA A 251 -3.39 -16.37 -9.62
CA ALA A 251 -4.78 -15.95 -9.84
C ALA A 251 -4.98 -14.42 -9.70
N TRP A 252 -4.08 -13.73 -8.99
CA TRP A 252 -4.08 -12.27 -8.85
C TRP A 252 -3.96 -11.54 -10.20
N GLU A 253 -3.34 -12.15 -11.22
CA GLU A 253 -3.24 -11.60 -12.58
C GLU A 253 -4.64 -11.30 -13.17
N ALA A 254 -5.63 -12.12 -12.80
CA ALA A 254 -7.04 -11.98 -13.18
C ALA A 254 -7.91 -11.26 -12.12
N GLY A 255 -7.32 -10.79 -11.01
CA GLY A 255 -8.02 -10.07 -9.96
C GLY A 255 -8.67 -10.91 -8.88
N TRP A 256 -8.20 -12.14 -8.67
CA TRP A 256 -8.78 -13.08 -7.72
C TRP A 256 -7.76 -13.69 -6.78
N VAL A 257 -8.21 -14.11 -5.61
CA VAL A 257 -7.54 -15.12 -4.79
C VAL A 257 -8.21 -16.46 -5.05
N ASP A 258 -7.44 -17.45 -5.51
CA ASP A 258 -7.90 -18.84 -5.64
C ASP A 258 -7.47 -19.62 -4.38
N ALA A 259 -8.45 -19.96 -3.52
CA ALA A 259 -8.22 -20.61 -2.24
C ALA A 259 -8.69 -22.06 -2.28
N ARG A 260 -7.83 -22.96 -2.73
CA ARG A 260 -8.11 -24.40 -2.84
C ARG A 260 -7.73 -25.14 -1.56
N GLY A 261 -8.51 -24.99 -0.49
CA GLY A 261 -8.20 -25.58 0.82
C GLY A 261 -7.07 -24.89 1.56
N ARG A 262 -6.72 -23.65 1.18
CA ARG A 262 -5.64 -22.88 1.80
C ARG A 262 -6.06 -22.38 3.19
N PRO A 263 -5.12 -22.24 4.15
CA PRO A 263 -5.41 -21.58 5.42
C PRO A 263 -5.95 -20.16 5.22
N LEU A 264 -6.95 -19.76 6.00
CA LEU A 264 -7.52 -18.40 5.96
C LEU A 264 -6.44 -17.31 6.10
N ALA A 265 -5.41 -17.57 6.91
CA ALA A 265 -4.29 -16.63 7.06
C ALA A 265 -3.60 -16.31 5.73
N GLU A 266 -3.45 -17.29 4.83
CA GLU A 266 -2.86 -17.09 3.50
C GLU A 266 -3.79 -16.29 2.57
N VAL A 267 -5.10 -16.55 2.63
CA VAL A 267 -6.11 -15.79 1.87
C VAL A 267 -6.12 -14.34 2.33
N ILE A 268 -6.12 -14.10 3.64
CA ILE A 268 -6.03 -12.75 4.20
C ILE A 268 -4.71 -12.06 3.85
N ALA A 269 -3.60 -12.80 3.83
CA ALA A 269 -2.31 -12.26 3.39
C ALA A 269 -2.34 -11.80 1.92
N ALA A 270 -3.04 -12.54 1.04
CA ALA A 270 -3.23 -12.16 -0.36
C ALA A 270 -4.13 -10.92 -0.55
N LEU A 271 -5.10 -10.68 0.36
CA LEU A 271 -5.96 -9.49 0.34
C LEU A 271 -5.24 -8.22 0.86
N ARG A 272 -4.23 -8.35 1.74
CA ARG A 272 -3.55 -7.20 2.38
C ARG A 272 -2.99 -6.17 1.40
N PRO A 273 -2.32 -6.53 0.29
CA PRO A 273 -1.81 -5.56 -0.68
C PRO A 273 -2.91 -4.72 -1.36
N TYR A 274 -4.15 -5.20 -1.35
CA TYR A 274 -5.29 -4.58 -2.03
C TYR A 274 -6.15 -3.71 -1.11
N ARG A 275 -5.81 -3.64 0.18
CA ARG A 275 -6.54 -2.83 1.16
C ARG A 275 -5.63 -1.87 1.89
N SER A 276 -6.09 -0.64 2.04
CA SER A 276 -5.48 0.31 2.96
C SER A 276 -5.85 -0.07 4.40
N GLY A 277 -4.86 -0.05 5.31
CA GLY A 277 -5.06 -0.40 6.71
C GLY A 277 -4.63 -1.82 7.07
N THR A 278 -5.09 -2.29 8.21
CA THR A 278 -4.65 -3.55 8.82
C THR A 278 -5.76 -4.58 8.83
N LEU A 279 -5.50 -5.76 8.25
CA LEU A 279 -6.29 -6.97 8.41
C LEU A 279 -5.61 -7.87 9.44
N ARG A 280 -6.24 -8.04 10.61
CA ARG A 280 -5.77 -8.94 11.65
C ARG A 280 -6.62 -10.20 11.65
N VAL A 281 -5.98 -11.36 11.60
CA VAL A 281 -6.64 -12.67 11.76
C VAL A 281 -6.10 -13.32 13.03
N SER A 282 -6.98 -13.87 13.86
CA SER A 282 -6.58 -14.64 15.05
C SER A 282 -5.94 -15.97 14.63
N MET A 283 -5.08 -16.53 15.47
CA MET A 283 -4.42 -17.81 15.17
C MET A 283 -5.46 -18.93 14.93
N ALA A 284 -6.51 -18.96 15.74
CA ALA A 284 -7.58 -19.96 15.61
C ALA A 284 -8.33 -19.84 14.26
N ALA A 285 -8.69 -18.62 13.85
CA ALA A 285 -9.35 -18.41 12.56
C ALA A 285 -8.38 -18.62 11.38
N GLY A 286 -7.13 -18.22 11.53
CA GLY A 286 -6.12 -18.29 10.48
C GLY A 286 -5.81 -19.70 9.97
N GLY A 287 -5.96 -20.71 10.82
CA GLY A 287 -5.77 -22.12 10.46
C GLY A 287 -6.94 -22.77 9.71
N LEU A 288 -8.11 -22.12 9.66
CA LEU A 288 -9.30 -22.71 9.02
C LEU A 288 -9.07 -22.85 7.50
N PRO A 289 -9.40 -24.00 6.89
CA PRO A 289 -9.26 -24.20 5.45
C PRO A 289 -10.34 -23.42 4.70
N VAL A 290 -9.93 -22.74 3.64
CA VAL A 290 -10.80 -21.93 2.77
C VAL A 290 -10.76 -22.48 1.36
N SER A 291 -11.92 -22.60 0.71
CA SER A 291 -12.02 -22.92 -0.71
C SER A 291 -12.97 -21.93 -1.38
N GLY A 292 -12.57 -21.41 -2.54
CA GLY A 292 -13.37 -20.44 -3.30
C GLY A 292 -12.49 -19.43 -4.03
N HIS A 293 -13.16 -18.53 -4.76
CA HIS A 293 -12.55 -17.42 -5.47
C HIS A 293 -13.01 -16.11 -4.84
N PHE A 294 -12.06 -15.29 -4.42
CA PHE A 294 -12.34 -14.03 -3.71
C PHE A 294 -11.79 -12.85 -4.50
N PRO A 295 -12.60 -11.80 -4.76
CA PRO A 295 -12.18 -10.65 -5.54
C PRO A 295 -11.12 -9.84 -4.80
N LEU A 296 -10.06 -9.45 -5.51
CA LEU A 296 -9.01 -8.58 -5.00
C LEU A 296 -9.39 -7.10 -5.10
N ASP A 297 -10.15 -6.73 -6.13
CA ASP A 297 -10.53 -5.34 -6.39
C ASP A 297 -11.64 -4.84 -5.44
N ASP A 298 -12.37 -5.77 -4.80
CA ASP A 298 -13.34 -5.49 -3.74
C ASP A 298 -13.05 -6.37 -2.52
N THR A 299 -12.14 -5.90 -1.68
CA THR A 299 -11.75 -6.64 -0.46
C THR A 299 -12.87 -6.71 0.58
N ASP A 300 -13.86 -5.79 0.57
CA ASP A 300 -15.00 -5.86 1.48
C ASP A 300 -15.99 -6.93 1.04
N ALA A 301 -16.24 -7.09 -0.25
CA ALA A 301 -17.00 -8.22 -0.79
C ALA A 301 -16.31 -9.56 -0.48
N ALA A 302 -14.97 -9.63 -0.64
CA ALA A 302 -14.20 -10.83 -0.30
C ALA A 302 -14.32 -11.19 1.19
N LEU A 303 -14.21 -10.22 2.09
CA LEU A 303 -14.35 -10.44 3.55
C LEU A 303 -15.79 -10.83 3.94
N SER A 304 -16.81 -10.28 3.28
CA SER A 304 -18.21 -10.65 3.51
C SER A 304 -18.47 -12.08 3.05
N ALA A 305 -18.01 -12.47 1.86
CA ALA A 305 -18.12 -13.83 1.37
C ALA A 305 -17.42 -14.85 2.30
N LEU A 306 -16.25 -14.51 2.82
CA LEU A 306 -15.55 -15.35 3.82
C LEU A 306 -16.37 -15.53 5.09
N GLN A 307 -17.00 -14.46 5.60
CA GLN A 307 -17.85 -14.53 6.79
C GLN A 307 -19.11 -15.37 6.55
N ASP A 308 -19.71 -15.29 5.37
CA ASP A 308 -20.92 -16.05 5.02
C ASP A 308 -20.64 -17.56 4.85
N MET A 309 -19.42 -17.90 4.43
CA MET A 309 -19.01 -19.29 4.14
C MET A 309 -18.37 -20.02 5.34
N MET A 310 -17.88 -19.28 6.33
CA MET A 310 -17.03 -19.84 7.37
C MET A 310 -17.51 -19.43 8.77
N PRO A 311 -17.22 -20.24 9.81
CA PRO A 311 -17.54 -19.88 11.20
C PRO A 311 -16.58 -18.81 11.72
N ILE A 312 -16.59 -17.63 11.10
CA ILE A 312 -15.75 -16.49 11.48
C ILE A 312 -16.58 -15.22 11.65
N HIS A 313 -16.07 -14.31 12.45
CA HIS A 313 -16.62 -12.98 12.67
C HIS A 313 -15.65 -11.93 12.14
N VAL A 314 -16.10 -11.10 11.17
CA VAL A 314 -15.35 -9.98 10.61
C VAL A 314 -15.81 -8.70 11.30
N ARG A 315 -15.03 -8.20 12.27
CA ARG A 315 -15.30 -6.93 12.96
C ARG A 315 -14.53 -5.79 12.31
N ARG A 316 -15.25 -4.81 11.81
CA ARG A 316 -14.72 -3.55 11.28
C ARG A 316 -14.75 -2.51 12.41
N TYR A 317 -13.61 -2.26 13.06
CA TYR A 317 -13.53 -1.24 14.13
C TYR A 317 -13.42 0.17 13.55
N THR A 318 -12.70 0.30 12.45
CA THR A 318 -12.55 1.52 11.65
C THR A 318 -12.39 1.13 10.17
N PRO A 319 -12.48 2.06 9.22
CA PRO A 319 -12.15 1.77 7.82
C PRO A 319 -10.75 1.17 7.62
N TRP A 320 -9.84 1.41 8.58
CA TRP A 320 -8.42 1.02 8.53
C TRP A 320 -8.08 -0.20 9.38
N PHE A 321 -8.98 -0.68 10.22
CA PHE A 321 -8.71 -1.81 11.11
C PHE A 321 -9.86 -2.80 11.14
N VAL A 322 -9.58 -3.96 10.58
CA VAL A 322 -10.50 -5.11 10.54
C VAL A 322 -9.87 -6.27 11.29
N SER A 323 -10.63 -6.90 12.21
CA SER A 323 -10.25 -8.10 12.93
C SER A 323 -11.14 -9.27 12.56
N ILE A 324 -10.52 -10.42 12.34
CA ILE A 324 -11.17 -11.66 11.92
C ILE A 324 -10.89 -12.71 13.01
N ASN A 325 -11.96 -13.21 13.62
CA ASN A 325 -11.90 -14.19 14.71
C ASN A 325 -12.85 -15.35 14.40
N VAL A 326 -12.69 -16.48 15.09
CA VAL A 326 -13.68 -17.57 15.04
C VAL A 326 -14.99 -17.05 15.63
N ALA A 327 -16.12 -17.40 15.02
CA ALA A 327 -17.44 -17.16 15.61
C ALA A 327 -17.56 -17.97 16.90
N ALA A 328 -18.11 -17.34 17.95
CA ALA A 328 -18.30 -17.98 19.24
C ALA A 328 -19.47 -18.97 19.20
#